data_922e4144c6ae62d5510a16df7594026e
#
_entry.id   922e4144c6ae62d5510a16df7594026e
#
_cell.length_a   1.000
_cell.length_b   1.000
_cell.length_c   1.000
_cell.angle_alpha   90.00
_cell.angle_beta   90.00
_cell.angle_gamma   90.00
#
_symmetry.space_group_name_H-M   'P 1'
#
loop_
_entity.id
_entity.type
_entity.pdbx_description
1 polymer ?
#
loop_
_entity_poly.entity_id
_entity_poly.type
_entity_poly.pdbx_seq_one_letter_code
_entity_poly.pdbx_strand_id
1 'polypeptide(L)'
;EYQHAVSQECLSHLNEFRNAAIQNGVVSNIRSDHILWLRPEFQISHLHTQTLQQFSQALNRAFYLGIKEIEEHFACYHAGEFYALHRDNPKAKNGRMISSVYYLHEQWQADWGGELRLQDKNGQWHIIQPQPNRIVLFQSDLLHEVLISKQQRLSITAWLRSDTALV
;
A
#
# COMPACT_ATOMS: atom_id res chain seq x y z
N GLU A 1 -6.53 -12.01 15.12
CA GLU A 1 -6.31 -11.04 16.23
C GLU A 1 -5.47 -9.83 15.77
N TYR A 2 -4.27 -10.03 15.21
CA TYR A 2 -3.39 -8.93 14.80
C TYR A 2 -4.04 -7.99 13.77
N GLN A 3 -4.54 -8.53 12.64
CA GLN A 3 -5.18 -7.74 11.59
C GLN A 3 -6.37 -6.93 12.12
N HIS A 4 -7.16 -7.50 13.02
CA HIS A 4 -8.27 -6.81 13.66
C HIS A 4 -7.77 -5.62 14.49
N ALA A 5 -6.72 -5.79 15.30
CA ALA A 5 -6.16 -4.73 16.11
C ALA A 5 -5.60 -3.58 15.26
N VAL A 6 -4.89 -3.88 14.17
CA VAL A 6 -4.39 -2.87 13.22
C VAL A 6 -5.56 -2.15 12.53
N SER A 7 -6.63 -2.87 12.18
CA SER A 7 -7.83 -2.29 11.60
C SER A 7 -8.51 -1.31 12.57
N GLN A 8 -8.64 -1.66 13.85
CA GLN A 8 -9.20 -0.77 14.88
C GLN A 8 -8.34 0.48 15.09
N GLU A 9 -7.01 0.35 15.10
CA GLU A 9 -6.11 1.51 15.17
C GLU A 9 -6.31 2.42 13.95
N CYS A 10 -6.37 1.88 12.74
CA CYS A 10 -6.67 2.64 11.52
C CYS A 10 -8.02 3.37 11.62
N LEU A 11 -9.09 2.67 12.02
CA LEU A 11 -10.44 3.23 12.12
C LEU A 11 -10.54 4.33 13.18
N SER A 12 -9.79 4.26 14.27
CA SER A 12 -9.78 5.28 15.33
C SER A 12 -9.22 6.63 14.86
N HIS A 13 -8.46 6.65 13.77
CA HIS A 13 -7.83 7.85 13.20
C HIS A 13 -8.42 8.29 11.85
N LEU A 14 -9.57 7.76 11.42
CA LEU A 14 -10.16 8.08 10.10
C LEU A 14 -10.36 9.59 9.86
N ASN A 15 -10.64 10.36 10.88
CA ASN A 15 -10.79 11.82 10.79
C ASN A 15 -9.49 12.57 10.49
N GLU A 16 -8.34 11.92 10.63
CA GLU A 16 -7.02 12.49 10.34
C GLU A 16 -6.57 12.24 8.90
N PHE A 17 -7.25 11.35 8.16
CA PHE A 17 -6.92 11.06 6.77
C PHE A 17 -7.10 12.31 5.89
N ARG A 18 -6.24 12.44 4.89
CA ARG A 18 -6.27 13.54 3.92
C ARG A 18 -6.23 12.97 2.51
N ASN A 19 -6.90 13.65 1.60
CA ASN A 19 -6.91 13.25 0.19
C ASN A 19 -5.48 13.21 -0.37
N ALA A 20 -5.08 12.05 -0.89
CA ALA A 20 -3.72 11.80 -1.36
C ALA A 20 -3.38 12.62 -2.62
N ALA A 21 -4.35 12.92 -3.47
CA ALA A 21 -4.17 13.74 -4.66
C ALA A 21 -3.74 15.17 -4.32
N ILE A 22 -4.30 15.73 -3.25
CA ILE A 22 -3.96 17.10 -2.79
C ILE A 22 -2.57 17.14 -2.16
N GLN A 23 -2.23 16.15 -1.33
CA GLN A 23 -0.94 16.10 -0.65
C GLN A 23 0.25 15.96 -1.60
N ASN A 24 0.07 15.23 -2.69
CA ASN A 24 1.14 14.94 -3.66
C ASN A 24 1.14 15.85 -4.89
N GLY A 25 0.29 16.87 -4.94
CA GLY A 25 0.15 17.77 -6.10
C GLY A 25 -0.38 17.07 -7.35
N VAL A 26 -1.01 15.90 -7.20
CA VAL A 26 -1.56 15.09 -8.29
C VAL A 26 -3.03 15.44 -8.50
N VAL A 27 -3.46 15.44 -9.74
CA VAL A 27 -4.85 15.74 -10.12
C VAL A 27 -5.78 14.60 -9.69
N SER A 28 -6.96 14.91 -9.16
CA SER A 28 -7.94 13.97 -8.60
C SER A 28 -8.45 12.88 -9.57
N ASN A 29 -8.23 13.04 -10.88
CA ASN A 29 -8.54 12.01 -11.89
C ASN A 29 -7.50 10.89 -11.96
N ILE A 30 -6.38 10.97 -11.23
CA ILE A 30 -5.34 9.93 -11.17
C ILE A 30 -5.52 9.08 -9.92
N ARG A 31 -5.81 9.71 -8.78
CA ARG A 31 -6.10 9.01 -7.52
C ARG A 31 -7.08 9.82 -6.69
N SER A 32 -7.92 9.14 -5.93
CA SER A 32 -8.94 9.78 -5.09
C SER A 32 -8.94 9.29 -3.64
N ASP A 33 -8.08 8.31 -3.32
CA ASP A 33 -7.95 7.77 -1.98
C ASP A 33 -7.49 8.80 -0.93
N HIS A 34 -7.71 8.46 0.32
CA HIS A 34 -7.28 9.20 1.49
C HIS A 34 -6.20 8.43 2.22
N ILE A 35 -5.17 9.12 2.70
CA ILE A 35 -4.03 8.52 3.39
C ILE A 35 -3.76 9.17 4.74
N LEU A 36 -3.13 8.38 5.62
CA LEU A 36 -2.55 8.84 6.88
C LEU A 36 -1.20 8.15 7.08
N TRP A 37 -0.12 8.93 7.08
CA TRP A 37 1.24 8.40 7.32
C TRP A 37 1.33 7.74 8.68
N LEU A 38 1.96 6.56 8.74
CA LEU A 38 2.22 5.91 10.01
C LEU A 38 3.19 6.75 10.84
N ARG A 39 2.85 6.87 12.13
CA ARG A 39 3.59 7.68 13.10
C ARG A 39 4.05 6.81 14.28
N PRO A 40 5.10 7.20 15.01
CA PRO A 40 5.63 6.42 16.12
C PRO A 40 4.61 6.07 17.22
N GLU A 41 3.58 6.89 17.40
CA GLU A 41 2.49 6.64 18.36
C GLU A 41 1.54 5.51 17.95
N PHE A 42 1.53 5.06 16.70
CA PHE A 42 0.71 3.94 16.23
C PHE A 42 1.37 2.61 16.61
N GLN A 43 1.21 2.22 17.88
CA GLN A 43 1.96 1.12 18.48
C GLN A 43 1.65 -0.24 17.85
N ILE A 44 0.39 -0.48 17.47
CA ILE A 44 -0.03 -1.76 16.89
C ILE A 44 0.45 -1.87 15.44
N SER A 45 0.27 -0.80 14.66
CA SER A 45 0.75 -0.75 13.27
C SER A 45 2.26 -0.82 13.17
N HIS A 46 2.98 -0.40 14.21
CA HIS A 46 4.44 -0.55 14.28
C HIS A 46 4.92 -2.01 14.21
N LEU A 47 4.11 -2.97 14.65
CA LEU A 47 4.39 -4.40 14.45
C LEU A 47 4.41 -4.77 12.96
N HIS A 48 3.62 -4.10 12.13
CA HIS A 48 3.69 -4.26 10.68
C HIS A 48 5.03 -3.78 10.13
N THR A 49 5.48 -2.60 10.54
CA THR A 49 6.83 -2.08 10.20
C THR A 49 7.92 -3.09 10.54
N GLN A 50 7.89 -3.67 11.75
CA GLN A 50 8.87 -4.68 12.17
C GLN A 50 8.82 -5.94 11.29
N THR A 51 7.64 -6.38 10.89
CA THR A 51 7.47 -7.50 9.96
C THR A 51 8.10 -7.17 8.61
N LEU A 52 7.84 -5.99 8.06
CA LEU A 52 8.45 -5.54 6.79
C LEU A 52 9.97 -5.38 6.90
N GLN A 53 10.50 -4.98 8.06
CA GLN A 53 11.95 -4.94 8.29
C GLN A 53 12.58 -6.35 8.21
N GLN A 54 11.92 -7.37 8.76
CA GLN A 54 12.37 -8.76 8.62
C GLN A 54 12.32 -9.23 7.17
N PHE A 55 11.25 -8.92 6.43
CA PHE A 55 11.18 -9.16 4.99
C PHE A 55 12.30 -8.46 4.23
N SER A 56 12.57 -7.19 4.54
CA SER A 56 13.64 -6.42 3.91
C SER A 56 15.02 -7.07 4.09
N GLN A 57 15.30 -7.58 5.29
CA GLN A 57 16.55 -8.31 5.55
C GLN A 57 16.64 -9.60 4.74
N ALA A 58 15.53 -10.35 4.64
CA ALA A 58 15.49 -11.57 3.84
C ALA A 58 15.68 -11.28 2.34
N LEU A 59 15.01 -10.27 1.82
CA LEU A 59 15.12 -9.83 0.43
C LEU A 59 16.53 -9.30 0.11
N ASN A 60 17.14 -8.56 1.03
CA ASN A 60 18.52 -8.09 0.87
C ASN A 60 19.50 -9.26 0.79
N ARG A 61 19.34 -10.28 1.64
CA ARG A 61 20.20 -11.48 1.60
C ARG A 61 20.00 -12.29 0.31
N ALA A 62 18.76 -12.40 -0.19
CA ALA A 62 18.45 -13.23 -1.35
C ALA A 62 18.73 -12.53 -2.68
N PHE A 63 18.50 -11.22 -2.77
CA PHE A 63 18.47 -10.49 -4.04
C PHE A 63 19.35 -9.24 -4.08
N TYR A 64 20.08 -8.94 -3.00
CA TYR A 64 20.98 -7.79 -2.91
C TYR A 64 20.32 -6.44 -3.23
N LEU A 65 19.06 -6.24 -2.80
CA LEU A 65 18.27 -5.05 -3.16
C LEU A 65 18.75 -3.76 -2.48
N GLY A 66 19.53 -3.87 -1.40
CA GLY A 66 20.02 -2.70 -0.67
C GLY A 66 18.94 -1.92 0.06
N ILE A 67 17.84 -2.58 0.46
CA ILE A 67 16.74 -1.94 1.21
C ILE A 67 17.26 -1.45 2.56
N LYS A 68 17.00 -0.18 2.88
CA LYS A 68 17.46 0.51 4.10
C LYS A 68 16.32 1.08 4.91
N GLU A 69 15.22 1.46 4.26
CA GLU A 69 14.12 2.20 4.88
C GLU A 69 12.77 1.69 4.42
N ILE A 70 11.77 1.89 5.25
CA ILE A 70 10.36 1.58 4.95
C ILE A 70 9.56 2.88 5.07
N GLU A 71 8.83 3.22 4.03
CA GLU A 71 7.90 4.33 3.95
C GLU A 71 6.49 3.74 3.93
N GLU A 72 5.62 4.09 4.87
CA GLU A 72 4.30 3.45 4.96
C GLU A 72 3.20 4.38 5.46
N HIS A 73 1.98 4.14 4.98
CA HIS A 73 0.78 4.86 5.38
C HIS A 73 -0.45 3.96 5.39
N PHE A 74 -1.43 4.32 6.18
CA PHE A 74 -2.79 3.84 5.99
C PHE A 74 -3.37 4.42 4.70
N ALA A 75 -4.13 3.62 3.96
CA ALA A 75 -4.90 4.05 2.80
C ALA A 75 -6.38 3.68 2.98
N CYS A 76 -7.24 4.64 2.71
CA CYS A 76 -8.69 4.48 2.72
C CYS A 76 -9.24 4.89 1.36
N TYR A 77 -9.93 3.96 0.70
CA TYR A 77 -10.75 4.22 -0.49
C TYR A 77 -12.19 4.17 -0.07
N HIS A 78 -12.92 5.26 -0.23
CA HIS A 78 -14.38 5.26 -0.07
C HIS A 78 -15.07 4.67 -1.31
N ALA A 79 -16.37 4.45 -1.24
CA ALA A 79 -17.13 3.99 -2.39
C ALA A 79 -17.00 4.98 -3.56
N GLY A 80 -16.63 4.47 -4.74
CA GLY A 80 -16.35 5.26 -5.95
C GLY A 80 -14.89 5.67 -6.14
N GLU A 81 -14.03 5.48 -5.14
CA GLU A 81 -12.62 5.87 -5.21
C GLU A 81 -11.74 4.79 -5.85
N PHE A 82 -10.61 5.25 -6.40
CA PHE A 82 -9.70 4.45 -7.22
C PHE A 82 -8.28 5.03 -7.21
N TYR A 83 -7.33 4.29 -7.78
CA TYR A 83 -6.02 4.79 -8.16
C TYR A 83 -5.69 4.32 -9.57
N ALA A 84 -5.58 5.27 -10.51
CA ALA A 84 -5.34 4.98 -11.91
C ALA A 84 -4.00 4.27 -12.15
N LEU A 85 -3.85 3.70 -13.33
CA LEU A 85 -2.69 2.93 -13.76
C LEU A 85 -1.39 3.72 -13.62
N HIS A 86 -0.45 3.21 -12.85
CA HIS A 86 0.82 3.86 -12.54
C HIS A 86 1.93 2.85 -12.18
N ARG A 87 3.12 3.37 -11.92
CA ARG A 87 4.27 2.67 -11.34
C ARG A 87 4.75 3.47 -10.14
N ASP A 88 5.05 2.82 -9.03
CA ASP A 88 5.58 3.49 -7.83
C ASP A 88 7.02 3.97 -8.02
N ASN A 89 7.77 3.29 -8.89
CA ASN A 89 9.14 3.64 -9.26
C ASN A 89 9.33 3.64 -10.78
N PRO A 90 8.78 4.65 -11.50
CA PRO A 90 8.95 4.71 -12.94
C PRO A 90 10.41 4.89 -13.32
N LYS A 91 10.93 3.99 -14.18
CA LYS A 91 12.31 4.04 -14.71
C LYS A 91 13.41 3.97 -13.63
N ALA A 92 13.14 3.33 -12.49
CA ALA A 92 14.05 3.22 -11.34
C ALA A 92 14.64 4.57 -10.89
N LYS A 93 13.83 5.64 -10.90
CA LYS A 93 14.28 7.00 -10.60
C LYS A 93 14.23 7.36 -9.11
N ASN A 94 13.55 6.57 -8.30
CA ASN A 94 13.49 6.73 -6.85
C ASN A 94 13.88 5.43 -6.16
N GLY A 95 14.08 5.47 -4.86
CA GLY A 95 14.56 4.32 -4.09
C GLY A 95 13.52 3.25 -3.77
N ARG A 96 12.27 3.36 -4.21
CA ARG A 96 11.23 2.35 -3.96
C ARG A 96 11.54 1.09 -4.75
N MET A 97 11.92 0.02 -4.05
CA MET A 97 12.31 -1.27 -4.64
C MET A 97 11.14 -2.24 -4.67
N ILE A 98 10.45 -2.37 -3.55
CA ILE A 98 9.30 -3.26 -3.36
C ILE A 98 8.12 -2.45 -2.83
N SER A 99 6.96 -2.63 -3.44
CA SER A 99 5.67 -2.14 -2.96
C SER A 99 4.95 -3.23 -2.19
N SER A 100 4.28 -2.85 -1.12
CA SER A 100 3.51 -3.73 -0.25
C SER A 100 2.12 -3.17 -0.02
N VAL A 101 1.11 -4.04 -0.03
CA VAL A 101 -0.25 -3.71 0.35
C VAL A 101 -0.77 -4.77 1.32
N TYR A 102 -1.12 -4.37 2.54
CA TYR A 102 -1.70 -5.23 3.56
C TYR A 102 -3.14 -4.82 3.82
N TYR A 103 -4.10 -5.73 3.56
CA TYR A 103 -5.53 -5.45 3.67
C TYR A 103 -6.06 -5.63 5.09
N LEU A 104 -6.87 -4.65 5.54
CA LEU A 104 -7.35 -4.51 6.92
C LEU A 104 -8.83 -4.86 7.09
N HIS A 105 -9.43 -5.56 6.14
CA HIS A 105 -10.85 -5.94 6.21
C HIS A 105 -11.08 -7.16 7.09
N GLU A 106 -12.25 -7.23 7.70
CA GLU A 106 -12.74 -8.45 8.35
C GLU A 106 -13.35 -9.42 7.33
N GLN A 107 -13.92 -8.89 6.26
CA GLN A 107 -14.48 -9.63 5.12
C GLN A 107 -14.38 -8.80 3.84
N TRP A 108 -14.35 -9.47 2.70
CA TRP A 108 -14.43 -8.83 1.39
C TRP A 108 -15.18 -9.71 0.41
N GLN A 109 -16.13 -9.14 -0.33
CA GLN A 109 -16.90 -9.85 -1.35
C GLN A 109 -16.37 -9.49 -2.74
N ALA A 110 -16.40 -10.45 -3.66
CA ALA A 110 -15.81 -10.29 -4.99
C ALA A 110 -16.49 -9.19 -5.83
N ASP A 111 -17.74 -8.87 -5.57
CA ASP A 111 -18.49 -7.84 -6.29
C ASP A 111 -18.33 -6.42 -5.71
N TRP A 112 -17.54 -6.26 -4.65
CA TRP A 112 -17.26 -4.96 -4.03
C TRP A 112 -16.21 -4.13 -4.77
N GLY A 113 -15.51 -4.71 -5.75
CA GLY A 113 -14.45 -4.01 -6.48
C GLY A 113 -13.19 -3.81 -5.65
N GLY A 114 -12.46 -2.73 -5.91
CA GLY A 114 -11.26 -2.38 -5.13
C GLY A 114 -10.06 -3.29 -5.32
N GLU A 115 -10.08 -4.16 -6.34
CA GLU A 115 -9.00 -5.07 -6.64
C GLU A 115 -7.71 -4.30 -6.98
N LEU A 116 -6.58 -4.86 -6.62
CA LEU A 116 -5.30 -4.50 -7.18
C LEU A 116 -5.14 -5.24 -8.51
N ARG A 117 -5.05 -4.50 -9.62
CA ARG A 117 -4.70 -5.04 -10.93
C ARG A 117 -3.23 -4.76 -11.22
N LEU A 118 -2.47 -5.80 -11.45
CA LEU A 118 -1.01 -5.76 -11.58
C LEU A 118 -0.57 -6.45 -12.86
N GLN A 119 0.31 -5.82 -13.65
CA GLN A 119 0.93 -6.43 -14.81
C GLN A 119 2.32 -6.96 -14.46
N ASP A 120 2.57 -8.25 -14.69
CA ASP A 120 3.89 -8.84 -14.48
C ASP A 120 4.87 -8.49 -15.61
N LYS A 121 6.12 -8.94 -15.47
CA LYS A 121 7.19 -8.68 -16.47
C LYS A 121 6.96 -9.35 -17.81
N ASN A 122 6.09 -10.36 -17.88
CA ASN A 122 5.71 -11.03 -19.12
C ASN A 122 4.52 -10.33 -19.81
N GLY A 123 4.00 -9.25 -19.21
CA GLY A 123 2.85 -8.50 -19.71
C GLY A 123 1.49 -9.12 -19.31
N GLN A 124 1.48 -10.17 -18.48
CA GLN A 124 0.26 -10.81 -18.02
C GLN A 124 -0.36 -10.01 -16.89
N TRP A 125 -1.68 -9.82 -16.95
CA TRP A 125 -2.44 -9.14 -15.91
C TRP A 125 -2.93 -10.11 -14.83
N HIS A 126 -2.76 -9.69 -13.58
CA HIS A 126 -3.25 -10.38 -12.38
C HIS A 126 -4.24 -9.47 -11.65
N ILE A 127 -5.36 -10.05 -11.24
CA ILE A 127 -6.38 -9.36 -10.42
C ILE A 127 -6.33 -9.95 -9.02
N ILE A 128 -6.06 -9.10 -8.04
CA ILE A 128 -5.85 -9.49 -6.66
C ILE A 128 -6.95 -8.88 -5.80
N GLN A 129 -7.83 -9.73 -5.29
CA GLN A 129 -8.90 -9.34 -4.37
C GLN A 129 -8.31 -8.84 -3.04
N PRO A 130 -8.84 -7.77 -2.44
CA PRO A 130 -8.42 -7.27 -1.15
C PRO A 130 -8.96 -8.15 0.01
N GLN A 131 -8.57 -9.42 0.01
CA GLN A 131 -8.98 -10.39 1.01
C GLN A 131 -8.45 -10.04 2.40
N PRO A 132 -9.21 -10.31 3.47
CA PRO A 132 -8.78 -10.08 4.84
C PRO A 132 -7.41 -10.71 5.15
N ASN A 133 -6.59 -9.98 5.87
CA ASN A 133 -5.28 -10.45 6.35
C ASN A 133 -4.33 -10.91 5.24
N ARG A 134 -4.52 -10.42 4.01
CA ARG A 134 -3.64 -10.67 2.87
C ARG A 134 -2.61 -9.56 2.76
N ILE A 135 -1.35 -9.93 2.58
CA ILE A 135 -0.29 -9.03 2.13
C ILE A 135 0.09 -9.36 0.69
N VAL A 136 0.29 -8.33 -0.12
CA VAL A 136 0.80 -8.43 -1.49
C VAL A 136 2.12 -7.69 -1.56
N LEU A 137 3.15 -8.35 -2.09
CA LEU A 137 4.47 -7.75 -2.32
C LEU A 137 4.78 -7.83 -3.82
N PHE A 138 5.23 -6.73 -4.41
CA PHE A 138 5.60 -6.68 -5.82
C PHE A 138 6.69 -5.63 -6.08
N GLN A 139 7.41 -5.79 -7.18
CA GLN A 139 8.43 -4.81 -7.58
C GLN A 139 7.79 -3.47 -7.91
N SER A 140 8.32 -2.39 -7.37
CA SER A 140 7.74 -1.04 -7.47
C SER A 140 7.73 -0.47 -8.90
N ASP A 141 8.47 -1.09 -9.82
CA ASP A 141 8.48 -0.74 -11.25
C ASP A 141 7.37 -1.42 -12.06
N LEU A 142 6.60 -2.34 -11.49
CA LEU A 142 5.48 -2.98 -12.16
C LEU A 142 4.28 -2.03 -12.30
N LEU A 143 3.63 -2.14 -13.47
CA LEU A 143 2.44 -1.35 -13.76
C LEU A 143 1.23 -1.90 -13.00
N HIS A 144 0.53 -1.04 -12.27
CA HIS A 144 -0.60 -1.45 -11.44
C HIS A 144 -1.61 -0.32 -11.23
N GLU A 145 -2.79 -0.71 -10.79
CA GLU A 145 -3.88 0.21 -10.43
C GLU A 145 -4.75 -0.39 -9.32
N VAL A 146 -5.51 0.45 -8.64
CA VAL A 146 -6.60 0.05 -7.75
C VAL A 146 -7.91 0.35 -8.46
N LEU A 147 -8.68 -0.69 -8.76
CA LEU A 147 -9.99 -0.56 -9.41
C LEU A 147 -10.99 0.12 -8.46
N ILE A 148 -12.04 0.69 -9.05
CA ILE A 148 -13.08 1.39 -8.28
C ILE A 148 -13.61 0.49 -7.17
N SER A 149 -13.54 0.98 -5.94
CA SER A 149 -14.12 0.31 -4.79
C SER A 149 -15.57 0.70 -4.60
N LYS A 150 -16.46 -0.26 -4.36
CA LYS A 150 -17.88 -0.02 -4.05
C LYS A 150 -18.13 0.05 -2.53
N GLN A 151 -17.15 -0.32 -1.74
CA GLN A 151 -17.18 -0.29 -0.28
C GLN A 151 -15.94 0.40 0.25
N GLN A 152 -15.93 0.80 1.51
CA GLN A 152 -14.75 1.32 2.17
C GLN A 152 -13.64 0.24 2.17
N ARG A 153 -12.50 0.55 1.54
CA ARG A 153 -11.34 -0.32 1.42
C ARG A 153 -10.18 0.25 2.23
N LEU A 154 -9.75 -0.50 3.22
CA LEU A 154 -8.67 -0.13 4.13
C LEU A 154 -7.44 -1.01 3.92
N SER A 155 -6.26 -0.40 3.90
CA SER A 155 -4.98 -1.10 3.81
C SER A 155 -3.85 -0.32 4.46
N ILE A 156 -2.73 -0.99 4.75
CA ILE A 156 -1.43 -0.33 4.88
C ILE A 156 -0.73 -0.50 3.53
N THR A 157 -0.31 0.61 2.94
CA THR A 157 0.56 0.64 1.78
C THR A 157 1.96 1.00 2.23
N ALA A 158 2.96 0.25 1.77
CA ALA A 158 4.34 0.48 2.15
C ALA A 158 5.29 0.35 0.95
N TRP A 159 6.41 1.04 1.02
CA TRP A 159 7.52 0.92 0.09
C TRP A 159 8.82 0.61 0.82
N LEU A 160 9.44 -0.51 0.43
CA LEU A 160 10.76 -0.89 0.90
C LEU A 160 11.79 -0.19 0.01
N ARG A 161 12.60 0.70 0.59
CA ARG A 161 13.44 1.67 -0.13
C ARG A 161 14.93 1.38 0.02
N SER A 162 15.67 1.58 -1.07
CA SER A 162 17.16 1.52 -1.08
C SER A 162 17.83 2.88 -0.79
N ASP A 163 17.06 3.97 -0.78
CA ASP A 163 17.47 5.31 -0.40
C ASP A 163 16.79 5.74 0.90
N THR A 164 17.20 6.88 1.45
CA THR A 164 16.50 7.55 2.54
C THR A 164 15.37 8.39 1.94
N ALA A 165 14.14 8.29 2.47
CA ALA A 165 13.09 9.22 2.09
C ALA A 165 13.56 10.64 2.43
N LEU A 166 13.54 11.53 1.44
CA LEU A 166 13.77 12.95 1.72
C LEU A 166 12.59 13.43 2.56
N VAL A 167 12.84 13.72 3.82
CA VAL A 167 11.90 14.33 4.76
C VAL A 167 11.66 15.78 4.38
#